data_9e6ac26964650d919ef0f50e50edc9ea
#
_entry.id   9e6ac26964650d919ef0f50e50edc9ea
#
_cell.length_a   1.000
_cell.length_b   1.000
_cell.length_c   1.000
_cell.angle_alpha   90.00
_cell.angle_beta   90.00
_cell.angle_gamma   90.00
#
_symmetry.space_group_name_H-M   'P 1'
#
loop_
_entity.id
_entity.type
_entity.pdbx_description
1 polymer ?
#
loop_
_entity_poly.entity_id
_entity_poly.type
_entity_poly.pdbx_seq_one_letter_code
_entity_poly.pdbx_strand_id
1 'polypeptide(L)'
;MAKKWDFKYQMYKHLQANQANIYAEVRKISDEIGITAELKGNIGLTGAVSGCHGLLGREVDEAMSDVARKVIPSAVFDEKIRDIVKAYYGDEYDAALISTCEAGLVVSFETLVTPPTLGKGEDYRARYLAPYERHMHHQGAYGKPFPPRYKEVNSERGEAAGEYGVQGKRAYNVDTVFVKPVGAKYDCHGIKYCPCPNLLHSDGEATVKKFEEMAARHVDTFAGIASLGYDTPGYGYGDKRDGVPVLQTGLAALAEKYDVPYIIDNAWGVPFIGTDIRKVGCDVIIYSMDKASGAPTCGLIIGKEEPMVAIRRALGIHGARYGTLSSHGKASSVGFDPGKEALAGALAAMKILKDRPQVALTALDDLCRITMEEFEFLPEPLKHNWSIFKSTNSLAVELNYCDTWNGDFGIPVFSMEDMYAGSQILQNCMSHMGLVPTIAYDGNVYISNGVGNIDEEGKLMELPTRLSVKAMFKSIEVISRYAGLLD
;
A
#
# COMPACT_ATOMS: atom_id res chain seq x y z
N MET A 1 17.68 29.71 13.87
CA MET A 1 18.27 28.86 12.79
C MET A 1 17.81 27.46 12.99
N ALA A 2 17.19 26.85 11.97
CA ALA A 2 16.80 25.45 12.03
C ALA A 2 18.01 24.57 12.36
N LYS A 3 17.78 23.58 13.21
CA LYS A 3 18.85 22.65 13.61
C LYS A 3 19.23 21.78 12.43
N LYS A 4 20.49 21.73 12.09
CA LYS A 4 21.00 20.84 11.06
C LYS A 4 21.38 19.50 11.68
N TRP A 5 20.81 18.42 11.17
CA TRP A 5 21.11 17.05 11.58
C TRP A 5 22.12 16.45 10.60
N ASP A 6 23.12 15.76 11.10
CA ASP A 6 24.07 15.03 10.26
C ASP A 6 23.43 13.75 9.73
N PHE A 7 22.65 13.09 10.59
CA PHE A 7 21.98 11.84 10.28
C PHE A 7 20.52 11.88 10.72
N LYS A 8 19.63 11.33 9.93
CA LYS A 8 18.21 11.18 10.24
C LYS A 8 17.98 10.46 11.58
N TYR A 9 18.76 9.41 11.83
CA TYR A 9 18.74 8.67 13.08
C TYR A 9 18.96 9.54 14.33
N GLN A 10 19.81 10.55 14.25
CA GLN A 10 20.05 11.48 15.37
C GLN A 10 18.78 12.30 15.66
N MET A 11 18.09 12.75 14.61
CA MET A 11 16.81 13.42 14.75
C MET A 11 15.75 12.48 15.38
N TYR A 12 15.68 11.24 14.95
CA TYR A 12 14.77 10.26 15.52
C TYR A 12 15.01 10.02 17.00
N LYS A 13 16.24 9.82 17.39
CA LYS A 13 16.60 9.69 18.81
C LYS A 13 16.25 10.91 19.63
N HIS A 14 16.46 12.11 19.07
CA HIS A 14 16.08 13.35 19.74
C HIS A 14 14.58 13.45 19.94
N LEU A 15 13.78 13.15 18.92
CA LEU A 15 12.33 13.15 19.02
C LEU A 15 11.84 12.08 20.01
N GLN A 16 12.43 10.90 20.00
CA GLN A 16 12.12 9.84 20.96
C GLN A 16 12.38 10.30 22.40
N ALA A 17 13.49 10.97 22.66
CA ALA A 17 13.80 11.49 23.99
C ALA A 17 12.81 12.58 24.46
N ASN A 18 12.10 13.23 23.53
CA ASN A 18 11.13 14.28 23.79
C ASN A 18 9.66 13.81 23.69
N GLN A 19 9.40 12.54 23.45
CA GLN A 19 8.05 12.01 23.20
C GLN A 19 7.03 12.43 24.28
N ALA A 20 7.38 12.36 25.55
CA ALA A 20 6.48 12.72 26.63
C ALA A 20 5.98 14.18 26.52
N ASN A 21 6.85 15.11 26.16
CA ASN A 21 6.53 16.51 25.98
C ASN A 21 5.69 16.72 24.72
N ILE A 22 6.09 16.10 23.61
CA ILE A 22 5.35 16.12 22.33
C ILE A 22 3.93 15.64 22.55
N TYR A 23 3.74 14.49 23.19
CA TYR A 23 2.40 13.93 23.43
C TYR A 23 1.57 14.75 24.44
N ALA A 24 2.21 15.38 25.42
CA ALA A 24 1.51 16.29 26.31
C ALA A 24 1.01 17.55 25.58
N GLU A 25 1.80 18.05 24.63
CA GLU A 25 1.42 19.23 23.86
C GLU A 25 0.30 18.92 22.87
N VAL A 26 0.39 17.82 22.10
CA VAL A 26 -0.68 17.47 21.16
C VAL A 26 -2.00 17.19 21.85
N ARG A 27 -1.98 16.64 23.09
CA ARG A 27 -3.22 16.49 23.87
C ARG A 27 -3.89 17.83 24.20
N LYS A 28 -3.13 18.86 24.51
CA LYS A 28 -3.67 20.22 24.73
C LYS A 28 -4.27 20.78 23.43
N ILE A 29 -3.52 20.63 22.34
CA ILE A 29 -3.98 21.08 21.01
C ILE A 29 -5.26 20.35 20.61
N SER A 30 -5.42 19.07 20.95
CA SER A 30 -6.65 18.31 20.70
C SER A 30 -7.89 19.01 21.26
N ASP A 31 -7.80 19.45 22.51
CA ASP A 31 -8.89 20.15 23.17
C ASP A 31 -9.12 21.56 22.56
N GLU A 32 -8.04 22.27 22.22
CA GLU A 32 -8.08 23.61 21.59
C GLU A 32 -8.73 23.59 20.19
N ILE A 33 -8.52 22.55 19.39
CA ILE A 33 -9.11 22.43 18.06
C ILE A 33 -10.53 21.85 18.07
N GLY A 34 -11.04 21.46 19.23
CA GLY A 34 -12.43 21.03 19.42
C GLY A 34 -12.68 19.53 19.28
N ILE A 35 -11.69 18.67 19.50
CA ILE A 35 -11.90 17.22 19.55
C ILE A 35 -12.49 16.87 20.91
N THR A 36 -13.81 16.73 20.94
CA THR A 36 -14.56 16.41 22.17
C THR A 36 -14.39 14.96 22.61
N ALA A 37 -14.80 14.67 23.84
CA ALA A 37 -14.73 13.30 24.37
C ALA A 37 -15.53 12.28 23.52
N GLU A 38 -16.64 12.72 22.92
CA GLU A 38 -17.48 11.88 22.06
C GLU A 38 -16.81 11.56 20.72
N LEU A 39 -15.91 12.43 20.23
CA LEU A 39 -15.18 12.23 18.98
C LEU A 39 -13.93 11.38 19.19
N LYS A 40 -13.36 11.38 20.41
CA LYS A 40 -12.12 10.63 20.68
C LYS A 40 -12.34 9.13 20.50
N GLY A 41 -11.51 8.53 19.64
CA GLY A 41 -11.58 7.11 19.27
C GLY A 41 -12.59 6.80 18.17
N ASN A 42 -13.41 7.77 17.77
CA ASN A 42 -14.50 7.57 16.80
C ASN A 42 -14.29 8.26 15.45
N ILE A 43 -13.22 9.02 15.29
CA ILE A 43 -12.86 9.68 14.03
C ILE A 43 -11.38 9.46 13.69
N GLY A 44 -11.01 9.58 12.42
CA GLY A 44 -9.63 9.47 11.99
C GLY A 44 -9.46 9.34 10.47
N LEU A 45 -8.22 9.26 10.01
CA LEU A 45 -7.84 9.23 8.59
C LEU A 45 -7.27 7.85 8.22
N THR A 46 -8.08 6.82 8.22
CA THR A 46 -7.65 5.43 8.37
C THR A 46 -8.05 4.50 7.25
N GLY A 47 -8.67 4.98 6.18
CA GLY A 47 -9.17 4.12 5.10
C GLY A 47 -8.10 3.25 4.41
N ALA A 48 -6.82 3.59 4.53
CA ALA A 48 -5.73 2.77 4.03
C ALA A 48 -5.25 1.70 5.05
N VAL A 49 -5.80 1.67 6.26
CA VAL A 49 -5.46 0.69 7.31
C VAL A 49 -6.47 -0.44 7.30
N SER A 50 -6.01 -1.69 7.27
CA SER A 50 -6.91 -2.85 7.34
C SER A 50 -7.78 -2.82 8.59
N GLY A 51 -9.08 -3.00 8.41
CA GLY A 51 -10.06 -3.03 9.49
C GLY A 51 -10.44 -1.66 10.08
N CYS A 52 -9.86 -0.57 9.58
CA CYS A 52 -10.14 0.80 10.04
C CYS A 52 -10.70 1.71 8.94
N HIS A 53 -11.13 1.14 7.83
CA HIS A 53 -11.72 1.85 6.70
C HIS A 53 -13.07 2.50 7.06
N GLY A 54 -13.46 3.50 6.28
CA GLY A 54 -14.83 3.99 6.28
C GLY A 54 -15.75 2.95 5.64
N LEU A 55 -16.87 2.65 6.26
CA LEU A 55 -17.85 1.73 5.70
C LEU A 55 -18.46 2.33 4.41
N LEU A 56 -18.59 1.52 3.37
CA LEU A 56 -19.30 1.92 2.16
C LEU A 56 -20.83 1.79 2.32
N GLY A 57 -21.27 1.72 3.54
CA GLY A 57 -22.65 1.85 3.90
C GLY A 57 -23.33 0.60 4.46
N ARG A 58 -24.57 0.84 4.81
CA ARG A 58 -25.49 -0.13 5.39
C ARG A 58 -25.61 -1.43 4.58
N GLU A 59 -25.55 -1.33 3.25
CA GLU A 59 -25.72 -2.49 2.35
C GLU A 59 -24.69 -3.59 2.58
N VAL A 60 -23.46 -3.25 2.99
CA VAL A 60 -22.41 -4.23 3.30
C VAL A 60 -22.77 -4.99 4.59
N ASP A 61 -23.16 -4.27 5.64
CA ASP A 61 -23.55 -4.84 6.93
C ASP A 61 -24.83 -5.70 6.79
N GLU A 62 -25.81 -5.22 6.03
CA GLU A 62 -27.05 -5.96 5.77
C GLU A 62 -26.76 -7.26 5.02
N ALA A 63 -25.88 -7.24 4.02
CA ALA A 63 -25.49 -8.42 3.27
C ALA A 63 -24.80 -9.47 4.16
N MET A 64 -23.91 -9.03 5.04
CA MET A 64 -23.24 -9.91 6.02
C MET A 64 -24.24 -10.51 7.01
N SER A 65 -25.11 -9.68 7.57
CA SER A 65 -26.11 -10.08 8.55
C SER A 65 -27.16 -11.04 7.96
N ASP A 66 -27.55 -10.84 6.71
CA ASP A 66 -28.50 -11.68 6.00
C ASP A 66 -27.98 -13.11 5.82
N VAL A 67 -26.71 -13.26 5.43
CA VAL A 67 -26.13 -14.60 5.19
C VAL A 67 -25.72 -15.32 6.47
N ALA A 68 -25.44 -14.59 7.55
CA ALA A 68 -25.05 -15.20 8.82
C ALA A 68 -26.07 -16.24 9.33
N ARG A 69 -27.32 -16.03 9.00
CA ARG A 69 -28.46 -16.90 9.42
C ARG A 69 -28.88 -17.92 8.38
N LYS A 70 -28.17 -18.02 7.25
CA LYS A 70 -28.52 -18.88 6.12
C LYS A 70 -27.46 -19.95 5.86
N VAL A 71 -27.88 -21.08 5.38
CA VAL A 71 -26.98 -22.10 4.84
C VAL A 71 -26.84 -21.83 3.34
N ILE A 72 -25.74 -21.20 2.96
CA ILE A 72 -25.44 -20.84 1.58
C ILE A 72 -24.03 -21.37 1.25
N PRO A 73 -23.88 -22.16 0.19
CA PRO A 73 -22.59 -22.60 -0.28
C PRO A 73 -21.72 -21.38 -0.73
N SER A 74 -20.45 -21.36 -0.37
CA SER A 74 -19.52 -20.26 -0.69
C SER A 74 -19.38 -19.98 -2.19
N ALA A 75 -19.56 -20.97 -3.02
CA ALA A 75 -19.48 -20.77 -4.46
C ALA A 75 -20.67 -20.07 -5.11
N VAL A 76 -21.76 -19.94 -4.43
CA VAL A 76 -22.79 -19.00 -4.90
C VAL A 76 -22.25 -17.57 -4.93
N PHE A 77 -21.37 -17.25 -3.99
CA PHE A 77 -20.66 -15.97 -3.97
C PHE A 77 -19.54 -15.95 -5.01
N ASP A 78 -18.76 -17.01 -5.10
CA ASP A 78 -17.67 -17.14 -6.08
C ASP A 78 -18.18 -16.91 -7.52
N GLU A 79 -19.28 -17.56 -7.89
CA GLU A 79 -19.89 -17.37 -9.20
C GLU A 79 -20.29 -15.91 -9.44
N LYS A 80 -20.99 -15.29 -8.50
CA LYS A 80 -21.42 -13.88 -8.62
C LYS A 80 -20.27 -12.90 -8.69
N ILE A 81 -19.18 -13.16 -7.98
CA ILE A 81 -17.98 -12.32 -7.99
C ILE A 81 -17.31 -12.41 -9.36
N ARG A 82 -17.18 -13.60 -9.90
CA ARG A 82 -16.65 -13.83 -11.25
C ARG A 82 -17.50 -13.13 -12.31
N ASP A 83 -18.83 -13.24 -12.20
CA ASP A 83 -19.77 -12.58 -13.10
C ASP A 83 -19.61 -11.05 -13.08
N ILE A 84 -19.44 -10.45 -11.90
CA ILE A 84 -19.18 -9.00 -11.78
C ILE A 84 -17.89 -8.61 -12.47
N VAL A 85 -16.83 -9.39 -12.27
CA VAL A 85 -15.51 -9.11 -12.86
C VAL A 85 -15.58 -9.28 -14.38
N LYS A 86 -16.16 -10.35 -14.89
CA LYS A 86 -16.34 -10.57 -16.33
C LYS A 86 -17.22 -9.49 -16.97
N ALA A 87 -18.29 -9.10 -16.32
CA ALA A 87 -19.16 -8.04 -16.82
C ALA A 87 -18.48 -6.67 -16.92
N TYR A 88 -17.44 -6.42 -16.12
CA TYR A 88 -16.71 -5.15 -16.13
C TYR A 88 -15.44 -5.19 -16.98
N TYR A 89 -14.64 -6.24 -16.83
CA TYR A 89 -13.33 -6.32 -17.49
C TYR A 89 -13.35 -7.09 -18.82
N GLY A 90 -14.29 -8.01 -19.01
CA GLY A 90 -14.39 -8.89 -20.17
C GLY A 90 -14.29 -10.36 -19.77
N ASP A 91 -14.71 -11.25 -20.69
CA ASP A 91 -14.76 -12.69 -20.47
C ASP A 91 -13.37 -13.33 -20.29
N GLU A 92 -12.34 -12.68 -20.77
CA GLU A 92 -10.94 -13.07 -20.65
C GLU A 92 -10.36 -12.88 -19.25
N TYR A 93 -11.12 -12.25 -18.32
CA TYR A 93 -10.73 -12.07 -16.93
C TYR A 93 -11.54 -12.95 -15.99
N ASP A 94 -10.89 -13.35 -14.90
CA ASP A 94 -11.54 -14.13 -13.85
C ASP A 94 -11.11 -13.60 -12.48
N ALA A 95 -11.76 -14.09 -11.41
CA ALA A 95 -11.50 -13.62 -10.06
C ALA A 95 -11.58 -14.74 -9.03
N ALA A 96 -11.01 -14.45 -7.86
CA ALA A 96 -11.19 -15.22 -6.65
C ALA A 96 -11.15 -14.30 -5.43
N LEU A 97 -12.04 -14.50 -4.47
CA LEU A 97 -11.92 -13.94 -3.12
C LEU A 97 -11.13 -14.88 -2.23
N ILE A 98 -10.34 -14.28 -1.36
CA ILE A 98 -9.40 -14.96 -0.48
C ILE A 98 -9.41 -14.29 0.89
N SER A 99 -8.92 -14.96 1.92
CA SER A 99 -9.00 -14.48 3.30
C SER A 99 -8.33 -13.12 3.54
N THR A 100 -7.23 -12.84 2.86
CA THR A 100 -6.50 -11.55 2.92
C THR A 100 -5.78 -11.26 1.62
N CYS A 101 -5.43 -9.99 1.36
CA CYS A 101 -4.53 -9.63 0.26
C CYS A 101 -3.20 -10.37 0.34
N GLU A 102 -2.63 -10.48 1.54
CA GLU A 102 -1.39 -11.21 1.82
C GLU A 102 -1.46 -12.67 1.35
N ALA A 103 -2.57 -13.37 1.68
CA ALA A 103 -2.81 -14.72 1.21
C ALA A 103 -2.93 -14.79 -0.32
N GLY A 104 -3.53 -13.76 -0.92
CA GLY A 104 -3.62 -13.62 -2.37
C GLY A 104 -2.25 -13.49 -3.04
N LEU A 105 -1.37 -12.69 -2.45
CA LEU A 105 0.01 -12.58 -2.93
C LEU A 105 0.76 -13.89 -2.79
N VAL A 106 0.67 -14.55 -1.63
CA VAL A 106 1.32 -15.85 -1.39
C VAL A 106 0.89 -16.86 -2.45
N VAL A 107 -0.41 -17.08 -2.62
CA VAL A 107 -0.89 -18.09 -3.57
C VAL A 107 -0.53 -17.74 -5.02
N SER A 108 -0.54 -16.46 -5.37
CA SER A 108 -0.18 -16.04 -6.73
C SER A 108 1.31 -16.27 -7.02
N PHE A 109 2.19 -15.90 -6.09
CA PHE A 109 3.62 -16.15 -6.25
C PHE A 109 3.95 -17.65 -6.23
N GLU A 110 3.37 -18.40 -5.30
CA GLU A 110 3.59 -19.86 -5.24
C GLU A 110 3.12 -20.57 -6.52
N THR A 111 2.04 -20.11 -7.10
CA THR A 111 1.45 -20.78 -8.26
C THR A 111 2.10 -20.39 -9.56
N LEU A 112 2.43 -19.11 -9.73
CA LEU A 112 2.87 -18.56 -11.01
C LEU A 112 4.38 -18.40 -11.10
N VAL A 113 5.06 -18.09 -10.01
CA VAL A 113 6.49 -17.74 -10.00
C VAL A 113 7.36 -18.84 -9.38
N THR A 114 6.87 -19.51 -8.33
CA THR A 114 7.62 -20.59 -7.69
C THR A 114 7.92 -21.70 -8.70
N PRO A 115 9.15 -22.16 -8.76
CA PRO A 115 9.48 -23.28 -9.61
C PRO A 115 8.69 -24.51 -9.15
N PRO A 116 7.99 -25.19 -10.03
CA PRO A 116 7.36 -26.45 -9.67
C PRO A 116 8.43 -27.40 -9.18
N THR A 117 8.17 -27.98 -8.04
CA THR A 117 9.01 -29.05 -7.48
C THR A 117 9.02 -30.30 -8.35
N LEU A 118 8.09 -30.37 -9.29
CA LEU A 118 7.93 -31.47 -10.22
C LEU A 118 7.97 -30.96 -11.65
N GLY A 119 9.01 -31.27 -12.37
CA GLY A 119 8.97 -31.33 -13.82
C GLY A 119 9.24 -30.04 -14.59
N LYS A 120 9.89 -29.04 -14.03
CA LYS A 120 10.47 -27.97 -14.86
C LYS A 120 11.80 -28.34 -15.51
N GLY A 121 12.19 -29.62 -15.47
CA GLY A 121 13.32 -30.10 -16.18
C GLY A 121 14.58 -29.28 -15.92
N GLU A 122 15.31 -28.97 -16.98
CA GLU A 122 16.55 -28.21 -16.96
C GLU A 122 16.32 -26.69 -16.79
N ASP A 123 15.09 -26.18 -17.02
CA ASP A 123 14.75 -24.77 -16.98
C ASP A 123 14.20 -24.34 -15.63
N TYR A 124 14.99 -24.47 -14.60
CA TYR A 124 14.61 -24.04 -13.27
C TYR A 124 14.69 -22.52 -13.15
N ARG A 125 13.52 -21.87 -13.12
CA ARG A 125 13.40 -20.43 -12.92
C ARG A 125 12.88 -20.13 -11.53
N ALA A 126 13.54 -19.24 -10.79
CA ALA A 126 13.23 -18.98 -9.41
C ALA A 126 13.35 -17.50 -9.02
N ARG A 127 13.62 -16.62 -9.97
CA ARG A 127 13.93 -15.22 -9.69
C ARG A 127 12.87 -14.31 -10.25
N TYR A 128 12.28 -13.45 -9.40
CA TYR A 128 11.39 -12.40 -9.88
C TYR A 128 12.01 -11.03 -9.66
N LEU A 129 11.68 -10.08 -10.53
CA LEU A 129 12.12 -8.70 -10.48
C LEU A 129 11.00 -7.83 -9.92
N ALA A 130 11.32 -6.93 -9.01
CA ALA A 130 10.41 -5.92 -8.51
C ALA A 130 11.14 -4.58 -8.31
N PRO A 131 10.44 -3.43 -8.43
CA PRO A 131 11.03 -2.15 -8.11
C PRO A 131 11.54 -2.13 -6.68
N TYR A 132 12.65 -1.44 -6.48
CA TYR A 132 13.08 -1.06 -5.15
C TYR A 132 12.24 0.13 -4.72
N GLU A 133 11.11 -0.15 -4.12
CA GLU A 133 10.15 0.86 -3.71
C GLU A 133 10.44 1.33 -2.31
N ARG A 134 10.69 2.60 -2.20
CA ARG A 134 11.19 3.24 -1.01
C ARG A 134 10.40 2.92 0.25
N HIS A 135 9.08 3.00 0.18
CA HIS A 135 8.20 2.77 1.33
C HIS A 135 7.99 1.30 1.67
N MET A 136 8.36 0.39 0.78
CA MET A 136 8.27 -1.05 1.02
C MET A 136 9.58 -1.63 1.55
N HIS A 137 10.62 -0.80 1.64
CA HIS A 137 11.95 -1.20 2.08
C HIS A 137 12.45 -0.25 3.14
N HIS A 138 13.05 -0.76 4.18
CA HIS A 138 13.59 0.07 5.23
C HIS A 138 14.71 1.00 4.77
N GLN A 139 15.47 0.59 3.77
CA GLN A 139 16.43 1.50 3.15
C GLN A 139 15.75 2.70 2.53
N GLY A 140 14.51 2.56 2.09
CA GLY A 140 13.69 3.67 1.66
C GLY A 140 13.32 4.60 2.80
N ALA A 141 13.10 4.08 3.99
CA ALA A 141 12.79 4.88 5.17
C ALA A 141 13.89 5.87 5.54
N TYR A 142 15.08 5.67 5.06
CA TYR A 142 16.18 6.61 5.26
C TYR A 142 16.25 7.72 4.24
N GLY A 143 15.20 7.84 3.49
CA GLY A 143 15.16 8.85 2.50
C GLY A 143 15.77 8.38 1.20
N LYS A 144 16.23 9.27 0.39
CA LYS A 144 16.76 8.96 -0.92
C LYS A 144 17.49 7.65 -0.95
N PRO A 145 17.28 6.87 -2.06
CA PRO A 145 18.23 5.86 -2.37
C PRO A 145 19.55 6.59 -2.47
N PHE A 146 20.16 6.66 -1.43
CA PHE A 146 21.43 7.15 -1.11
C PHE A 146 22.05 7.90 -2.28
N PRO A 147 22.18 9.20 -2.16
CA PRO A 147 22.90 10.05 -3.09
C PRO A 147 24.31 9.50 -3.31
N PRO A 148 25.07 10.04 -4.21
CA PRO A 148 26.45 9.58 -4.52
C PRO A 148 27.26 9.19 -3.29
N ARG A 149 27.12 9.96 -2.24
CA ARG A 149 27.77 9.68 -0.94
C ARG A 149 27.42 8.28 -0.41
N TYR A 150 26.17 7.86 -0.48
CA TYR A 150 25.82 6.51 -0.05
C TYR A 150 26.43 5.44 -0.96
N LYS A 151 26.51 5.68 -2.24
CA LYS A 151 27.16 4.73 -3.15
C LYS A 151 28.64 4.55 -2.82
N GLU A 152 29.32 5.64 -2.56
CA GLU A 152 30.71 5.60 -2.13
C GLU A 152 30.85 4.88 -0.81
N VAL A 153 30.05 5.25 0.14
CA VAL A 153 30.03 4.70 1.47
C VAL A 153 29.55 3.26 1.49
N ASN A 154 28.52 2.94 0.72
CA ASN A 154 28.04 1.58 0.65
C ASN A 154 29.05 0.66 -0.04
N SER A 155 29.78 1.15 -1.03
CA SER A 155 30.90 0.41 -1.62
C SER A 155 32.03 0.19 -0.61
N GLU A 156 32.28 1.16 0.23
CA GLU A 156 33.25 1.07 1.34
C GLU A 156 32.64 0.46 2.60
N ARG A 157 31.35 0.27 2.64
CA ARG A 157 30.57 -0.34 3.73
C ARG A 157 30.70 0.38 5.07
N GLY A 158 30.86 1.67 5.05
CA GLY A 158 31.09 2.42 6.29
C GLY A 158 29.99 3.42 6.60
N GLU A 159 29.89 4.42 5.79
CA GLU A 159 29.08 5.58 6.13
C GLU A 159 27.59 5.34 6.01
N ALA A 160 27.14 4.46 5.11
CA ALA A 160 25.73 4.11 5.03
C ALA A 160 25.22 3.58 6.37
N ALA A 161 25.97 2.68 6.95
CA ALA A 161 25.69 2.17 8.28
C ALA A 161 25.85 3.26 9.34
N GLY A 162 26.80 4.15 9.15
CA GLY A 162 27.04 5.30 10.04
C GLY A 162 25.84 6.25 10.10
N GLU A 163 25.18 6.48 8.98
CA GLU A 163 23.97 7.31 8.94
C GLU A 163 22.88 6.79 9.87
N TYR A 164 22.80 5.49 10.04
CA TYR A 164 21.81 4.83 10.89
C TYR A 164 22.38 4.40 12.26
N GLY A 165 23.43 5.04 12.68
CA GLY A 165 24.04 4.83 13.96
C GLY A 165 25.01 3.66 14.03
N VAL A 166 25.32 3.04 12.91
CA VAL A 166 26.32 1.99 12.81
C VAL A 166 27.51 2.49 12.01
N GLN A 167 28.59 2.76 12.71
CA GLN A 167 29.84 3.23 12.12
C GLN A 167 30.83 2.12 11.99
N GLY A 168 31.55 2.07 10.91
CA GLY A 168 32.59 1.08 10.71
C GLY A 168 32.80 0.66 9.26
N LYS A 169 33.56 -0.41 9.08
CA LYS A 169 33.91 -0.95 7.76
C LYS A 169 32.83 -1.82 7.13
N ARG A 170 31.72 -2.07 7.84
CA ARG A 170 30.63 -2.90 7.35
C ARG A 170 29.33 -2.10 7.39
N ALA A 171 28.59 -2.16 6.31
CA ALA A 171 27.21 -1.71 6.28
C ALA A 171 26.33 -2.80 6.90
N TYR A 172 25.56 -2.41 7.90
CA TYR A 172 24.53 -3.26 8.47
C TYR A 172 23.18 -2.67 8.08
N ASN A 173 22.32 -3.48 7.54
CA ASN A 173 20.92 -3.09 7.28
C ASN A 173 20.16 -3.16 8.61
N VAL A 174 20.36 -2.17 9.45
CA VAL A 174 19.79 -2.15 10.79
C VAL A 174 18.27 -2.22 10.76
N ASP A 175 17.68 -1.63 9.72
CA ASP A 175 16.25 -1.51 9.61
C ASP A 175 15.62 -2.67 8.86
N THR A 176 16.31 -3.27 7.92
CA THR A 176 15.80 -4.43 7.18
C THR A 176 15.87 -5.73 7.97
N VAL A 177 16.44 -5.70 9.18
CA VAL A 177 16.43 -6.87 10.07
C VAL A 177 15.00 -7.31 10.41
N PHE A 178 14.08 -6.36 10.53
CA PHE A 178 12.73 -6.62 11.06
C PHE A 178 11.65 -6.63 10.00
N VAL A 179 11.86 -5.97 8.88
CA VAL A 179 10.88 -5.85 7.81
C VAL A 179 11.51 -6.22 6.48
N LYS A 180 10.94 -7.17 5.82
CA LYS A 180 11.30 -7.51 4.44
C LYS A 180 10.53 -6.63 3.46
N PRO A 181 11.14 -6.26 2.34
CA PRO A 181 10.39 -5.73 1.21
C PRO A 181 9.24 -6.66 0.85
N VAL A 182 8.13 -6.12 0.36
CA VAL A 182 6.97 -6.94 -0.01
C VAL A 182 7.38 -8.12 -0.87
N GLY A 183 8.17 -7.90 -1.90
CA GLY A 183 8.67 -8.96 -2.74
C GLY A 183 9.54 -9.99 -2.01
N ALA A 184 10.39 -9.57 -1.10
CA ALA A 184 11.32 -10.46 -0.40
C ALA A 184 10.66 -11.42 0.61
N LYS A 185 9.42 -11.18 1.01
CA LYS A 185 8.70 -12.11 1.88
C LYS A 185 8.52 -13.48 1.26
N TYR A 186 8.52 -13.57 -0.03
CA TYR A 186 8.24 -14.79 -0.77
C TYR A 186 9.48 -15.61 -1.11
N ASP A 187 10.66 -15.16 -0.72
CA ASP A 187 11.90 -15.90 -0.92
C ASP A 187 11.91 -17.26 -0.22
N CYS A 188 11.11 -17.42 0.82
CA CYS A 188 11.04 -18.66 1.61
C CYS A 188 10.54 -19.87 0.80
N HIS A 189 9.91 -19.65 -0.33
CA HIS A 189 9.37 -20.70 -1.19
C HIS A 189 10.28 -21.05 -2.38
N GLY A 190 11.55 -20.74 -2.29
CA GLY A 190 12.52 -20.99 -3.36
C GLY A 190 12.56 -19.90 -4.41
N ILE A 191 11.75 -18.86 -4.26
CA ILE A 191 11.76 -17.67 -5.09
C ILE A 191 12.83 -16.72 -4.58
N LYS A 192 13.56 -16.08 -5.49
CA LYS A 192 14.56 -15.07 -5.14
C LYS A 192 14.16 -13.70 -5.64
N TYR A 193 14.05 -12.78 -4.72
CA TYR A 193 13.84 -11.38 -5.00
C TYR A 193 15.08 -10.74 -5.63
N CYS A 194 14.88 -10.06 -6.76
CA CYS A 194 15.89 -9.23 -7.39
C CYS A 194 15.40 -7.78 -7.43
N PRO A 195 15.88 -6.91 -6.55
CA PRO A 195 15.48 -5.51 -6.56
C PRO A 195 16.05 -4.81 -7.79
N CYS A 196 15.18 -4.09 -8.48
CA CYS A 196 15.56 -3.12 -9.49
C CYS A 196 15.39 -1.72 -8.91
N PRO A 197 16.40 -0.86 -8.93
CA PRO A 197 16.28 0.48 -8.40
C PRO A 197 15.14 1.24 -9.07
N ASN A 198 14.21 1.72 -8.28
CA ASN A 198 13.20 2.66 -8.72
C ASN A 198 13.78 4.08 -8.69
N LEU A 199 13.41 4.92 -9.63
CA LEU A 199 13.76 6.34 -9.60
C LEU A 199 12.71 7.06 -8.76
N LEU A 200 13.15 7.80 -7.76
CA LEU A 200 12.26 8.54 -6.86
C LEU A 200 11.47 9.64 -7.57
N HIS A 201 11.95 10.07 -8.71
CA HIS A 201 11.33 11.08 -9.55
C HIS A 201 10.92 10.43 -10.86
N SER A 202 9.70 10.08 -10.99
CA SER A 202 8.90 9.91 -12.20
C SER A 202 9.66 9.74 -13.53
N ASP A 203 10.63 8.84 -13.60
CA ASP A 203 11.22 8.42 -14.87
C ASP A 203 10.96 6.93 -15.05
N GLY A 204 9.71 6.65 -15.44
CA GLY A 204 9.24 5.28 -15.66
C GLY A 204 10.03 4.56 -16.74
N GLU A 205 10.38 5.23 -17.82
CA GLU A 205 11.13 4.63 -18.93
C GLU A 205 12.55 4.23 -18.52
N ALA A 206 13.25 5.10 -17.78
CA ALA A 206 14.59 4.77 -17.27
C ALA A 206 14.55 3.61 -16.28
N THR A 207 13.50 3.52 -15.49
CA THR A 207 13.30 2.39 -14.57
C THR A 207 13.04 1.10 -15.33
N VAL A 208 12.16 1.10 -16.32
CA VAL A 208 11.91 -0.07 -17.19
C VAL A 208 13.19 -0.56 -17.87
N LYS A 209 14.01 0.35 -18.35
CA LYS A 209 15.31 -0.01 -18.93
C LYS A 209 16.22 -0.74 -17.94
N LYS A 210 16.23 -0.35 -16.68
CA LYS A 210 16.97 -1.07 -15.63
C LYS A 210 16.41 -2.47 -15.40
N PHE A 211 15.10 -2.63 -15.44
CA PHE A 211 14.46 -3.95 -15.37
C PHE A 211 14.88 -4.82 -16.56
N GLU A 212 14.90 -4.28 -17.77
CA GLU A 212 15.35 -5.00 -18.95
C GLU A 212 16.80 -5.45 -18.84
N GLU A 213 17.70 -4.59 -18.38
CA GLU A 213 19.10 -4.93 -18.11
C GLU A 213 19.23 -6.06 -17.06
N MET A 214 18.39 -6.03 -16.01
CA MET A 214 18.39 -7.06 -14.98
C MET A 214 17.82 -8.38 -15.49
N ALA A 215 16.74 -8.37 -16.28
CA ALA A 215 16.18 -9.54 -16.91
C ALA A 215 17.18 -10.20 -17.84
N ALA A 216 17.88 -9.42 -18.65
CA ALA A 216 18.91 -9.91 -19.55
C ALA A 216 20.09 -10.60 -18.82
N ARG A 217 20.44 -10.13 -17.62
CA ARG A 217 21.48 -10.75 -16.77
C ARG A 217 21.05 -12.07 -16.13
N HIS A 218 19.76 -12.29 -16.02
CA HIS A 218 19.18 -13.42 -15.28
C HIS A 218 18.22 -14.25 -16.13
N VAL A 219 18.37 -14.23 -17.45
CA VAL A 219 17.46 -14.87 -18.39
C VAL A 219 17.18 -16.33 -18.05
N ASP A 220 18.20 -17.07 -17.63
CA ASP A 220 18.06 -18.49 -17.29
C ASP A 220 17.29 -18.77 -15.99
N THR A 221 17.16 -17.77 -15.13
CA THR A 221 16.53 -17.93 -13.82
C THR A 221 15.35 -16.99 -13.62
N PHE A 222 15.07 -16.10 -14.56
CA PHE A 222 14.01 -15.13 -14.50
C PHE A 222 12.64 -15.79 -14.64
N ALA A 223 11.78 -15.58 -13.67
CA ALA A 223 10.51 -16.29 -13.52
C ALA A 223 9.30 -15.39 -13.41
N GLY A 224 9.45 -14.10 -13.22
CA GLY A 224 8.34 -13.19 -13.08
C GLY A 224 8.72 -11.75 -12.76
N ILE A 225 7.74 -10.88 -12.85
CA ILE A 225 7.81 -9.48 -12.47
C ILE A 225 6.74 -9.20 -11.44
N ALA A 226 7.04 -8.34 -10.47
CA ALA A 226 6.07 -7.80 -9.54
C ALA A 226 6.25 -6.30 -9.40
N SER A 227 5.15 -5.59 -9.13
CA SER A 227 5.17 -4.18 -8.73
C SER A 227 4.01 -3.84 -7.82
N LEU A 228 3.97 -2.61 -7.31
CA LEU A 228 2.80 -2.08 -6.65
C LEU A 228 1.83 -1.47 -7.66
N GLY A 229 0.55 -1.42 -7.27
CA GLY A 229 -0.52 -0.81 -8.07
C GLY A 229 -0.64 0.71 -7.89
N TYR A 230 0.46 1.40 -7.58
CA TYR A 230 0.41 2.83 -7.31
C TYR A 230 0.17 3.68 -8.55
N ASP A 231 -0.31 4.88 -8.29
CA ASP A 231 -0.47 5.93 -9.27
C ASP A 231 0.16 7.26 -8.80
N THR A 232 1.04 7.20 -7.79
CA THR A 232 1.59 8.37 -7.11
C THR A 232 2.98 8.75 -7.61
N PRO A 233 3.30 10.06 -7.64
CA PRO A 233 4.59 10.54 -8.13
C PRO A 233 5.78 10.06 -7.28
N GLY A 234 5.60 10.00 -5.97
CA GLY A 234 6.69 9.80 -5.03
C GLY A 234 7.42 8.47 -5.13
N TYR A 235 6.84 7.51 -5.83
CA TYR A 235 7.37 6.15 -5.94
C TYR A 235 7.72 5.74 -7.37
N GLY A 236 7.83 6.71 -8.27
CA GLY A 236 8.16 6.44 -9.67
C GLY A 236 6.96 6.08 -10.55
N TYR A 237 5.75 6.22 -10.04
CA TYR A 237 4.51 5.97 -10.78
C TYR A 237 3.84 7.24 -11.32
N GLY A 238 4.45 8.39 -11.10
CA GLY A 238 3.89 9.68 -11.53
C GLY A 238 4.01 9.96 -13.02
N ASP A 239 4.97 9.32 -13.71
CA ASP A 239 5.09 9.40 -15.16
C ASP A 239 3.99 8.54 -15.79
N LYS A 240 3.01 9.20 -16.44
CA LYS A 240 1.81 8.55 -16.97
C LYS A 240 1.63 8.82 -18.45
N ARG A 241 1.22 7.78 -19.17
CA ARG A 241 0.73 7.86 -20.54
C ARG A 241 -0.72 7.36 -20.56
N ASP A 242 -1.63 8.17 -21.08
CA ASP A 242 -3.08 7.85 -21.09
C ASP A 242 -3.65 7.49 -19.70
N GLY A 243 -3.12 8.14 -18.65
CA GLY A 243 -3.55 7.96 -17.27
C GLY A 243 -2.98 6.71 -16.58
N VAL A 244 -2.13 5.94 -17.25
CA VAL A 244 -1.50 4.74 -16.70
C VAL A 244 -0.01 4.99 -16.47
N PRO A 245 0.57 4.57 -15.32
CA PRO A 245 1.99 4.70 -15.08
C PRO A 245 2.82 3.99 -16.16
N VAL A 246 3.78 4.72 -16.75
CA VAL A 246 4.71 4.19 -17.76
C VAL A 246 5.51 3.02 -17.22
N LEU A 247 5.87 3.06 -15.94
CA LEU A 247 6.52 1.94 -15.28
C LEU A 247 5.68 0.66 -15.38
N GLN A 248 4.40 0.71 -15.10
CA GLN A 248 3.54 -0.49 -15.10
C GLN A 248 3.35 -1.05 -16.50
N THR A 249 3.06 -0.21 -17.49
CA THR A 249 2.91 -0.67 -18.89
C THR A 249 4.22 -1.19 -19.47
N GLY A 250 5.34 -0.58 -19.12
CA GLY A 250 6.67 -1.04 -19.51
C GLY A 250 7.04 -2.39 -18.89
N LEU A 251 6.67 -2.61 -17.63
CA LEU A 251 6.86 -3.92 -16.98
C LEU A 251 5.97 -5.00 -17.60
N ALA A 252 4.73 -4.66 -17.99
CA ALA A 252 3.86 -5.59 -18.70
C ALA A 252 4.47 -6.02 -20.06
N ALA A 253 4.96 -5.06 -20.84
CA ALA A 253 5.63 -5.36 -22.10
C ALA A 253 6.90 -6.22 -21.91
N LEU A 254 7.63 -5.98 -20.84
CA LEU A 254 8.80 -6.78 -20.49
C LEU A 254 8.42 -8.21 -20.08
N ALA A 255 7.35 -8.37 -19.33
CA ALA A 255 6.81 -9.67 -18.95
C ALA A 255 6.39 -10.49 -20.17
N GLU A 256 5.69 -9.87 -21.12
CA GLU A 256 5.33 -10.49 -22.40
C GLU A 256 6.57 -10.89 -23.21
N LYS A 257 7.57 -10.00 -23.31
CA LYS A 257 8.83 -10.27 -24.03
C LYS A 257 9.56 -11.51 -23.52
N TYR A 258 9.53 -11.76 -22.23
CA TYR A 258 10.23 -12.87 -21.59
C TYR A 258 9.33 -14.07 -21.26
N ASP A 259 8.07 -14.00 -21.63
CA ASP A 259 7.06 -15.02 -21.32
C ASP A 259 7.05 -15.40 -19.84
N VAL A 260 6.87 -14.38 -18.99
CA VAL A 260 6.82 -14.52 -17.53
C VAL A 260 5.62 -13.78 -16.95
N PRO A 261 5.05 -14.22 -15.81
CA PRO A 261 3.92 -13.54 -15.20
C PRO A 261 4.32 -12.17 -14.64
N TYR A 262 3.37 -11.22 -14.73
CA TYR A 262 3.44 -9.94 -14.08
C TYR A 262 2.33 -9.80 -13.05
N ILE A 263 2.70 -9.71 -11.79
CA ILE A 263 1.81 -9.66 -10.62
C ILE A 263 1.87 -8.26 -10.01
N ILE A 264 0.72 -7.64 -9.79
CA ILE A 264 0.60 -6.35 -9.11
C ILE A 264 0.01 -6.54 -7.72
N ASP A 265 0.78 -6.14 -6.70
CA ASP A 265 0.27 -5.89 -5.36
C ASP A 265 -0.43 -4.52 -5.33
N ASN A 266 -1.75 -4.54 -5.33
CA ASN A 266 -2.57 -3.33 -5.24
C ASN A 266 -3.38 -3.32 -3.93
N ALA A 267 -2.73 -3.65 -2.83
CA ALA A 267 -3.36 -3.75 -1.51
C ALA A 267 -4.07 -2.47 -1.06
N TRP A 268 -3.66 -1.32 -1.56
CA TRP A 268 -4.33 -0.04 -1.30
C TRP A 268 -5.28 0.41 -2.40
N GLY A 269 -5.26 -0.29 -3.52
CA GLY A 269 -6.14 0.02 -4.62
C GLY A 269 -7.58 -0.42 -4.38
N VAL A 270 -8.45 0.18 -5.17
CA VAL A 270 -9.88 -0.12 -5.15
C VAL A 270 -10.29 -0.70 -6.51
N PRO A 271 -10.89 -1.88 -6.56
CA PRO A 271 -11.30 -2.49 -7.80
C PRO A 271 -12.35 -1.62 -8.52
N PHE A 272 -12.37 -1.66 -9.84
CA PHE A 272 -13.27 -0.93 -10.75
C PHE A 272 -13.03 0.59 -10.83
N ILE A 273 -12.40 1.20 -9.83
CA ILE A 273 -12.13 2.64 -9.77
C ILE A 273 -10.65 2.94 -10.02
N GLY A 274 -9.77 2.16 -9.40
CA GLY A 274 -8.32 2.37 -9.43
C GLY A 274 -7.64 1.85 -10.68
N THR A 275 -6.48 1.23 -10.49
CA THR A 275 -5.65 0.67 -11.57
C THR A 275 -6.42 -0.39 -12.36
N ASP A 276 -6.56 -0.15 -13.66
CA ASP A 276 -7.26 -1.05 -14.58
C ASP A 276 -6.30 -2.06 -15.19
N ILE A 277 -6.49 -3.34 -14.87
CA ILE A 277 -5.69 -4.46 -15.35
C ILE A 277 -5.58 -4.49 -16.89
N ARG A 278 -6.64 -4.10 -17.61
CA ARG A 278 -6.68 -4.09 -19.10
C ARG A 278 -5.72 -3.05 -19.66
N LYS A 279 -5.66 -1.88 -19.00
CA LYS A 279 -4.81 -0.77 -19.43
C LYS A 279 -3.35 -0.99 -19.08
N VAL A 280 -3.10 -1.62 -17.93
CA VAL A 280 -1.74 -1.98 -17.51
C VAL A 280 -1.21 -3.16 -18.32
N GLY A 281 -2.04 -4.18 -18.56
CA GLY A 281 -1.64 -5.41 -19.25
C GLY A 281 -1.02 -6.48 -18.34
N CYS A 282 -1.04 -6.32 -17.01
CA CYS A 282 -0.54 -7.33 -16.09
C CYS A 282 -1.39 -8.61 -16.13
N ASP A 283 -0.86 -9.69 -15.59
CA ASP A 283 -1.55 -10.98 -15.58
C ASP A 283 -2.48 -11.12 -14.38
N VAL A 284 -2.05 -10.58 -13.24
CA VAL A 284 -2.80 -10.64 -11.98
C VAL A 284 -2.64 -9.34 -11.20
N ILE A 285 -3.72 -8.86 -10.61
CA ILE A 285 -3.75 -7.75 -9.67
C ILE A 285 -4.50 -8.15 -8.41
N ILE A 286 -3.98 -7.76 -7.25
CA ILE A 286 -4.50 -8.22 -5.96
C ILE A 286 -4.82 -7.02 -5.08
N TYR A 287 -6.02 -7.03 -4.49
CA TYR A 287 -6.56 -5.95 -3.66
C TYR A 287 -6.79 -6.41 -2.22
N SER A 288 -6.61 -5.52 -1.25
CA SER A 288 -7.10 -5.68 0.12
C SER A 288 -8.47 -5.03 0.21
N MET A 289 -9.50 -5.85 0.29
CA MET A 289 -10.87 -5.36 0.25
C MET A 289 -11.30 -4.69 1.56
N ASP A 290 -10.59 -4.93 2.64
CA ASP A 290 -10.83 -4.36 3.98
C ASP A 290 -10.14 -3.02 4.23
N LYS A 291 -9.70 -2.35 3.17
CA LYS A 291 -9.19 -0.98 3.20
C LYS A 291 -10.22 -0.03 2.56
N ALA A 292 -9.80 0.84 1.69
CA ALA A 292 -10.67 1.81 1.03
C ALA A 292 -11.85 1.20 0.24
N SER A 293 -11.81 -0.10 -0.08
CA SER A 293 -12.93 -0.81 -0.70
C SER A 293 -14.12 -1.05 0.24
N GLY A 294 -13.93 -0.90 1.56
CA GLY A 294 -15.03 -0.96 2.54
C GLY A 294 -15.66 -2.33 2.75
N ALA A 295 -14.99 -3.39 2.37
CA ALA A 295 -15.44 -4.76 2.62
C ALA A 295 -14.90 -5.30 3.96
N PRO A 296 -15.45 -6.36 4.50
CA PRO A 296 -14.82 -7.08 5.61
C PRO A 296 -13.45 -7.64 5.20
N THR A 297 -12.68 -8.12 6.17
CA THR A 297 -11.34 -8.65 5.92
C THR A 297 -11.37 -9.77 4.88
N CYS A 298 -10.89 -9.45 3.71
CA CYS A 298 -10.67 -10.37 2.60
C CYS A 298 -9.77 -9.70 1.54
N GLY A 299 -9.23 -10.51 0.65
CA GLY A 299 -8.51 -10.09 -0.54
C GLY A 299 -9.28 -10.46 -1.81
N LEU A 300 -9.11 -9.69 -2.86
CA LEU A 300 -9.63 -9.97 -4.18
C LEU A 300 -8.48 -10.12 -5.17
N ILE A 301 -8.45 -11.25 -5.86
CA ILE A 301 -7.54 -11.50 -6.97
C ILE A 301 -8.34 -11.33 -8.26
N ILE A 302 -7.86 -10.50 -9.17
CA ILE A 302 -8.37 -10.39 -10.54
C ILE A 302 -7.21 -10.70 -11.48
N GLY A 303 -7.44 -11.53 -12.48
CA GLY A 303 -6.41 -11.89 -13.45
C GLY A 303 -6.97 -12.35 -14.77
N LYS A 304 -6.08 -12.50 -15.75
CA LYS A 304 -6.39 -13.18 -17.00
C LYS A 304 -6.82 -14.63 -16.73
N GLU A 305 -7.61 -15.22 -17.59
CA GLU A 305 -8.20 -16.53 -17.37
C GLU A 305 -7.15 -17.61 -17.06
N GLU A 306 -6.07 -17.68 -17.85
CA GLU A 306 -5.05 -18.72 -17.70
C GLU A 306 -4.33 -18.72 -16.34
N PRO A 307 -3.73 -17.63 -15.86
CA PRO A 307 -3.15 -17.59 -14.51
C PRO A 307 -4.19 -17.82 -13.42
N MET A 308 -5.42 -17.37 -13.61
CA MET A 308 -6.50 -17.59 -12.64
C MET A 308 -6.91 -19.05 -12.53
N VAL A 309 -6.84 -19.83 -13.61
CA VAL A 309 -7.07 -21.29 -13.55
C VAL A 309 -6.05 -21.93 -12.58
N ALA A 310 -4.79 -21.57 -12.66
CA ALA A 310 -3.74 -22.10 -11.77
C ALA A 310 -4.00 -21.70 -10.30
N ILE A 311 -4.29 -20.42 -10.06
CA ILE A 311 -4.58 -19.88 -8.72
C ILE A 311 -5.82 -20.56 -8.12
N ARG A 312 -6.91 -20.66 -8.88
CA ARG A 312 -8.16 -21.30 -8.42
C ARG A 312 -7.97 -22.79 -8.10
N ARG A 313 -7.11 -23.47 -8.84
CA ARG A 313 -6.72 -24.85 -8.50
C ARG A 313 -5.97 -24.94 -7.17
N ALA A 314 -5.05 -24.04 -6.91
CA ALA A 314 -4.31 -24.00 -5.65
C ALA A 314 -5.23 -23.68 -4.46
N LEU A 315 -6.25 -22.86 -4.67
CA LEU A 315 -7.29 -22.55 -3.68
C LEU A 315 -8.33 -23.69 -3.52
N GLY A 316 -8.33 -24.68 -4.40
CA GLY A 316 -9.29 -25.77 -4.36
C GLY A 316 -10.65 -25.45 -4.98
N ILE A 317 -10.79 -24.33 -5.68
CA ILE A 317 -12.03 -23.89 -6.32
C ILE A 317 -12.06 -24.08 -7.83
N HIS A 318 -10.98 -24.57 -8.42
CA HIS A 318 -10.92 -24.86 -9.85
C HIS A 318 -11.90 -25.97 -10.22
N GLY A 319 -12.70 -25.75 -11.25
CA GLY A 319 -13.70 -26.68 -11.70
C GLY A 319 -14.84 -26.91 -10.71
N ALA A 320 -14.86 -26.20 -9.61
CA ALA A 320 -15.94 -26.24 -8.67
C ALA A 320 -17.25 -25.81 -9.35
N ARG A 321 -18.20 -26.68 -9.35
CA ARG A 321 -19.55 -26.37 -9.80
C ARG A 321 -20.41 -26.17 -8.56
N TYR A 322 -21.36 -25.27 -8.65
CA TYR A 322 -22.33 -25.07 -7.56
C TYR A 322 -21.67 -24.75 -6.20
N GLY A 323 -20.43 -24.33 -6.21
CA GLY A 323 -19.81 -23.81 -5.06
C GLY A 323 -19.17 -24.77 -4.10
N THR A 324 -18.98 -25.93 -4.50
CA THR A 324 -18.18 -26.87 -3.73
C THR A 324 -16.73 -26.76 -4.08
N LEU A 325 -15.87 -26.76 -3.10
CA LEU A 325 -14.45 -26.87 -3.28
C LEU A 325 -14.14 -28.28 -3.81
N SER A 326 -13.80 -28.38 -5.09
CA SER A 326 -13.61 -29.68 -5.75
C SER A 326 -12.45 -30.48 -5.17
N SER A 327 -11.48 -29.82 -4.61
CA SER A 327 -10.26 -30.41 -4.04
C SER A 327 -10.13 -30.18 -2.55
N HIS A 328 -11.23 -29.96 -1.86
CA HIS A 328 -11.25 -29.64 -0.45
C HIS A 328 -10.35 -30.57 0.37
N GLY A 329 -9.48 -30.00 1.17
CA GLY A 329 -8.48 -30.72 1.95
C GLY A 329 -7.30 -31.29 1.15
N LYS A 330 -7.26 -31.09 -0.17
CA LYS A 330 -6.18 -31.57 -1.05
C LYS A 330 -5.46 -30.45 -1.81
N ALA A 331 -6.07 -29.30 -1.91
CA ALA A 331 -5.43 -28.13 -2.48
C ALA A 331 -4.46 -27.50 -1.48
N SER A 332 -3.36 -26.95 -1.96
CA SER A 332 -2.29 -26.41 -1.11
C SER A 332 -2.73 -25.21 -0.28
N SER A 333 -3.68 -24.43 -0.77
CA SER A 333 -4.08 -23.13 -0.19
C SER A 333 -5.57 -23.11 0.21
N VAL A 334 -6.19 -24.24 0.45
CA VAL A 334 -7.60 -24.31 0.84
C VAL A 334 -7.92 -23.57 2.14
N GLY A 335 -6.95 -23.46 3.04
CA GLY A 335 -7.07 -22.71 4.30
C GLY A 335 -7.16 -21.19 4.13
N PHE A 336 -7.05 -20.68 2.91
CA PHE A 336 -7.19 -19.25 2.63
C PHE A 336 -8.61 -18.83 2.25
N ASP A 337 -9.58 -19.72 2.40
CA ASP A 337 -10.99 -19.41 2.17
C ASP A 337 -11.51 -18.38 3.17
N PRO A 338 -12.17 -17.31 2.71
CA PRO A 338 -12.92 -16.42 3.59
C PRO A 338 -14.26 -17.05 3.98
N GLY A 339 -14.80 -16.64 5.14
CA GLY A 339 -16.14 -17.06 5.55
C GLY A 339 -17.23 -16.45 4.66
N LYS A 340 -18.41 -17.07 4.66
CA LYS A 340 -19.56 -16.65 3.83
C LYS A 340 -20.00 -15.20 4.10
N GLU A 341 -19.84 -14.72 5.31
CA GLU A 341 -20.14 -13.35 5.70
C GLU A 341 -19.19 -12.37 5.00
N ALA A 342 -17.90 -12.68 4.99
CA ALA A 342 -16.91 -11.88 4.29
C ALA A 342 -17.14 -11.89 2.77
N LEU A 343 -17.51 -13.05 2.20
CA LEU A 343 -17.86 -13.15 0.78
C LEU A 343 -19.08 -12.29 0.42
N ALA A 344 -20.11 -12.29 1.27
CA ALA A 344 -21.32 -11.51 1.04
C ALA A 344 -21.05 -9.99 1.15
N GLY A 345 -20.31 -9.58 2.18
CA GLY A 345 -19.92 -8.19 2.36
C GLY A 345 -19.03 -7.68 1.21
N ALA A 346 -18.05 -8.48 0.79
CA ALA A 346 -17.20 -8.15 -0.35
C ALA A 346 -18.00 -8.03 -1.65
N LEU A 347 -18.94 -8.95 -1.90
CA LEU A 347 -19.82 -8.87 -3.06
C LEU A 347 -20.69 -7.60 -3.06
N ALA A 348 -21.20 -7.19 -1.90
CA ALA A 348 -21.94 -5.94 -1.76
C ALA A 348 -21.06 -4.72 -2.03
N ALA A 349 -19.87 -4.66 -1.45
CA ALA A 349 -18.89 -3.60 -1.69
C ALA A 349 -18.49 -3.52 -3.17
N MET A 350 -18.20 -4.65 -3.81
CA MET A 350 -17.88 -4.71 -5.25
C MET A 350 -19.01 -4.14 -6.12
N LYS A 351 -20.27 -4.42 -5.79
CA LYS A 351 -21.42 -3.88 -6.50
C LYS A 351 -21.51 -2.36 -6.34
N ILE A 352 -21.31 -1.85 -5.11
CA ILE A 352 -21.31 -0.40 -4.86
C ILE A 352 -20.22 0.28 -5.69
N LEU A 353 -19.00 -0.23 -5.62
CA LEU A 353 -17.85 0.35 -6.34
C LEU A 353 -18.03 0.31 -7.86
N LYS A 354 -18.61 -0.78 -8.39
CA LYS A 354 -18.87 -0.92 -9.83
C LYS A 354 -20.04 -0.06 -10.31
N ASP A 355 -21.16 -0.11 -9.60
CA ASP A 355 -22.42 0.46 -10.10
C ASP A 355 -22.62 1.92 -9.66
N ARG A 356 -21.97 2.33 -8.55
CA ARG A 356 -22.09 3.68 -7.96
C ARG A 356 -20.72 4.25 -7.56
N PRO A 357 -19.71 4.26 -8.44
CA PRO A 357 -18.35 4.71 -8.10
C PRO A 357 -18.31 6.14 -7.56
N GLN A 358 -19.32 6.96 -7.92
CA GLN A 358 -19.42 8.34 -7.48
C GLN A 358 -19.56 8.50 -5.96
N VAL A 359 -20.07 7.51 -5.26
CA VAL A 359 -20.12 7.51 -3.79
C VAL A 359 -18.70 7.70 -3.22
N ALA A 360 -17.77 6.86 -3.66
CA ALA A 360 -16.38 6.92 -3.21
C ALA A 360 -15.61 8.12 -3.80
N LEU A 361 -15.84 8.44 -5.08
CA LEU A 361 -15.14 9.52 -5.76
C LEU A 361 -15.52 10.91 -5.22
N THR A 362 -16.80 11.14 -4.90
CA THR A 362 -17.23 12.39 -4.28
C THR A 362 -16.64 12.56 -2.89
N ALA A 363 -16.61 11.50 -2.09
CA ALA A 363 -15.96 11.54 -0.78
C ALA A 363 -14.45 11.83 -0.88
N LEU A 364 -13.78 11.29 -1.90
CA LEU A 364 -12.38 11.61 -2.18
C LEU A 364 -12.18 13.07 -2.60
N ASP A 365 -13.06 13.61 -3.44
CA ASP A 365 -13.00 15.01 -3.85
C ASP A 365 -13.15 15.96 -2.67
N ASP A 366 -14.10 15.69 -1.79
CA ASP A 366 -14.30 16.46 -0.55
C ASP A 366 -13.11 16.34 0.41
N LEU A 367 -12.55 15.13 0.57
CA LEU A 367 -11.34 14.93 1.36
C LEU A 367 -10.16 15.74 0.81
N CYS A 368 -9.99 15.74 -0.50
CA CYS A 368 -8.92 16.50 -1.16
C CYS A 368 -9.09 18.01 -0.92
N ARG A 369 -10.29 18.52 -1.09
CA ARG A 369 -10.62 19.93 -0.82
C ARG A 369 -10.29 20.30 0.64
N ILE A 370 -10.77 19.52 1.60
CA ILE A 370 -10.51 19.78 3.02
C ILE A 370 -9.01 19.72 3.33
N THR A 371 -8.31 18.76 2.75
CA THR A 371 -6.86 18.64 2.96
C THR A 371 -6.11 19.85 2.44
N MET A 372 -6.47 20.34 1.26
CA MET A 372 -5.86 21.56 0.67
C MET A 372 -6.17 22.81 1.51
N GLU A 373 -7.41 22.96 1.96
CA GLU A 373 -7.80 24.08 2.82
C GLU A 373 -7.03 24.09 4.16
N GLU A 374 -6.93 22.95 4.82
CA GLU A 374 -6.19 22.85 6.09
C GLU A 374 -4.66 22.96 5.91
N PHE A 375 -4.14 22.54 4.76
CA PHE A 375 -2.73 22.69 4.41
C PHE A 375 -2.28 24.16 4.37
N GLU A 376 -3.17 25.07 3.95
CA GLU A 376 -2.87 26.50 3.90
C GLU A 376 -2.58 27.12 5.27
N PHE A 377 -3.03 26.50 6.36
CA PHE A 377 -2.76 26.95 7.73
C PHE A 377 -1.41 26.46 8.29
N LEU A 378 -0.67 25.64 7.56
CA LEU A 378 0.69 25.26 7.96
C LEU A 378 1.64 26.46 7.91
N PRO A 379 2.63 26.54 8.83
CA PRO A 379 3.71 27.48 8.75
C PRO A 379 4.46 27.41 7.41
N GLU A 380 4.78 28.58 6.84
CA GLU A 380 5.45 28.66 5.53
C GLU A 380 6.68 27.75 5.38
N PRO A 381 7.59 27.62 6.35
CA PRO A 381 8.73 26.71 6.23
C PRO A 381 8.36 25.25 5.99
N LEU A 382 7.15 24.83 6.39
CA LEU A 382 6.67 23.46 6.20
C LEU A 382 5.95 23.26 4.86
N LYS A 383 5.53 24.31 4.19
CA LYS A 383 4.82 24.20 2.91
C LYS A 383 5.74 23.93 1.72
N HIS A 384 7.03 24.24 1.87
CA HIS A 384 7.98 24.03 0.80
C HIS A 384 8.27 22.55 0.58
N ASN A 385 8.40 22.17 -0.69
CA ASN A 385 8.76 20.83 -1.12
C ASN A 385 7.73 19.72 -0.85
N TRP A 386 6.47 20.10 -0.63
CA TRP A 386 5.36 19.16 -0.58
C TRP A 386 4.55 19.20 -1.85
N SER A 387 4.08 18.06 -2.28
CA SER A 387 3.02 17.96 -3.25
C SER A 387 1.81 17.23 -2.65
N ILE A 388 0.63 17.76 -2.94
CA ILE A 388 -0.63 17.11 -2.59
C ILE A 388 -1.14 16.42 -3.85
N PHE A 389 -1.36 15.12 -3.75
CA PHE A 389 -1.79 14.29 -4.85
C PHE A 389 -3.06 13.54 -4.50
N LYS A 390 -4.06 13.62 -5.38
CA LYS A 390 -5.30 12.87 -5.25
C LYS A 390 -5.14 11.52 -5.95
N SER A 391 -5.01 10.44 -5.17
CA SER A 391 -4.93 9.08 -5.67
C SER A 391 -6.32 8.50 -5.86
N THR A 392 -6.71 8.29 -7.10
CA THR A 392 -7.95 7.57 -7.42
C THR A 392 -7.79 6.08 -7.17
N ASN A 393 -6.58 5.55 -7.32
CA ASN A 393 -6.31 4.15 -7.08
C ASN A 393 -6.57 3.74 -5.63
N SER A 394 -6.13 4.55 -4.68
CA SER A 394 -6.25 4.25 -3.24
C SER A 394 -7.39 4.98 -2.53
N LEU A 395 -8.17 5.79 -3.24
CA LEU A 395 -9.17 6.71 -2.66
C LEU A 395 -8.58 7.53 -1.51
N ALA A 396 -7.38 8.04 -1.70
CA ALA A 396 -6.63 8.78 -0.71
C ALA A 396 -6.09 10.09 -1.27
N VAL A 397 -5.85 11.05 -0.38
CA VAL A 397 -5.04 12.22 -0.65
C VAL A 397 -3.66 11.98 -0.08
N GLU A 398 -2.65 12.09 -0.89
CA GLU A 398 -1.28 11.81 -0.50
C GLU A 398 -0.48 13.10 -0.39
N LEU A 399 0.14 13.29 0.76
CA LEU A 399 1.16 14.32 0.94
C LEU A 399 2.52 13.69 0.61
N ASN A 400 3.02 14.01 -0.56
CA ASN A 400 4.32 13.54 -1.01
C ASN A 400 5.39 14.56 -0.60
N TYR A 401 6.34 14.11 0.20
CA TYR A 401 7.49 14.89 0.64
C TYR A 401 8.83 14.26 0.24
N CYS A 402 8.82 13.35 -0.72
CA CYS A 402 10.02 12.70 -1.22
C CYS A 402 11.08 13.68 -1.68
N ASP A 403 10.66 14.80 -2.27
CA ASP A 403 11.56 15.79 -2.83
C ASP A 403 12.28 16.62 -1.76
N THR A 404 11.85 16.52 -0.51
CA THR A 404 12.48 17.22 0.62
C THR A 404 13.84 16.63 1.00
N TRP A 405 14.20 15.48 0.47
CA TRP A 405 15.44 14.77 0.80
C TRP A 405 16.69 15.28 0.09
N ASN A 406 16.70 16.47 -0.48
CA ASN A 406 17.84 17.05 -1.20
C ASN A 406 18.98 17.56 -0.27
N GLY A 407 19.33 16.76 0.71
CA GLY A 407 20.36 17.10 1.71
C GLY A 407 19.81 17.66 3.01
N ASP A 408 18.52 18.01 3.03
CA ASP A 408 17.76 18.29 4.23
C ASP A 408 16.86 17.09 4.54
N PHE A 409 16.63 16.79 5.81
CA PHE A 409 15.82 15.62 6.20
C PHE A 409 14.32 15.86 6.06
N GLY A 410 13.92 16.97 5.47
CA GLY A 410 12.53 17.30 5.26
C GLY A 410 11.72 17.32 6.55
N ILE A 411 10.43 17.03 6.45
CA ILE A 411 9.56 16.95 7.61
C ILE A 411 9.76 15.62 8.31
N PRO A 412 9.87 15.61 9.65
CA PRO A 412 10.11 14.40 10.41
C PRO A 412 8.82 13.59 10.58
N VAL A 413 8.24 13.17 9.49
CA VAL A 413 7.14 12.20 9.45
C VAL A 413 7.76 10.83 9.26
N PHE A 414 7.46 9.92 10.14
CA PHE A 414 8.04 8.59 10.17
C PHE A 414 7.04 7.55 9.72
N SER A 415 7.53 6.62 8.95
CA SER A 415 6.74 5.53 8.41
C SER A 415 6.45 4.44 9.44
N MET A 416 5.48 3.61 9.13
CA MET A 416 5.19 2.40 9.91
C MET A 416 6.36 1.41 9.87
N GLU A 417 7.14 1.40 8.81
CA GLU A 417 8.29 0.53 8.63
C GLU A 417 9.52 1.04 9.37
N ASP A 418 9.57 2.33 9.67
CA ASP A 418 10.69 2.93 10.39
C ASP A 418 10.53 2.74 11.90
N MET A 419 10.58 1.50 12.33
CA MET A 419 10.36 1.12 13.74
C MET A 419 11.59 1.33 14.61
N TYR A 420 12.69 1.67 14.01
CA TYR A 420 13.92 1.94 14.72
C TYR A 420 13.90 3.35 15.30
N ALA A 421 14.43 3.54 16.48
CA ALA A 421 14.50 4.83 17.16
C ALA A 421 13.16 5.52 17.45
N GLY A 422 12.07 4.77 17.60
CA GLY A 422 10.77 5.31 18.00
C GLY A 422 10.03 6.01 16.89
N SER A 423 10.13 5.47 15.72
CA SER A 423 9.32 5.82 14.55
C SER A 423 7.80 5.76 14.84
N GLN A 424 7.00 6.13 13.87
CA GLN A 424 5.54 6.27 14.01
C GLN A 424 5.11 7.45 14.90
N ILE A 425 5.95 8.45 15.03
CA ILE A 425 5.68 9.58 15.92
C ILE A 425 4.41 10.35 15.50
N LEU A 426 4.15 10.47 14.20
CA LEU A 426 2.94 11.11 13.69
C LEU A 426 1.68 10.34 14.11
N GLN A 427 1.70 9.02 13.92
CA GLN A 427 0.59 8.16 14.31
C GLN A 427 0.34 8.22 15.82
N ASN A 428 1.41 8.21 16.60
CA ASN A 428 1.32 8.33 18.05
C ASN A 428 0.78 9.71 18.48
N CYS A 429 1.17 10.79 17.82
CA CYS A 429 0.62 12.12 18.07
C CYS A 429 -0.88 12.16 17.81
N MET A 430 -1.34 11.64 16.66
CA MET A 430 -2.76 11.57 16.34
C MET A 430 -3.52 10.70 17.36
N SER A 431 -2.98 9.56 17.77
CA SER A 431 -3.57 8.72 18.81
C SER A 431 -3.67 9.43 20.14
N HIS A 432 -2.66 10.22 20.52
CA HIS A 432 -2.70 11.03 21.73
C HIS A 432 -3.68 12.22 21.65
N MET A 433 -4.05 12.63 20.45
CA MET A 433 -5.16 13.56 20.22
C MET A 433 -6.53 12.88 20.29
N GLY A 434 -6.57 11.55 20.37
CA GLY A 434 -7.80 10.77 20.39
C GLY A 434 -8.32 10.39 19.02
N LEU A 435 -7.46 10.38 18.00
CA LEU A 435 -7.84 10.02 16.63
C LEU A 435 -7.30 8.64 16.25
N VAL A 436 -8.04 7.93 15.45
CA VAL A 436 -7.48 6.78 14.73
C VAL A 436 -6.53 7.31 13.66
N PRO A 437 -5.23 6.97 13.70
CA PRO A 437 -4.22 7.68 12.92
C PRO A 437 -4.23 7.31 11.45
N THR A 438 -3.70 8.20 10.63
CA THR A 438 -3.37 7.91 9.23
C THR A 438 -2.17 6.98 9.12
N ILE A 439 -1.90 6.53 7.89
CA ILE A 439 -0.65 5.86 7.54
C ILE A 439 0.35 6.88 7.00
N ALA A 440 1.55 6.84 7.52
CA ALA A 440 2.68 7.57 6.97
C ALA A 440 3.79 6.59 6.63
N TYR A 441 4.32 6.73 5.43
CA TYR A 441 5.54 6.07 4.99
C TYR A 441 6.61 7.10 4.72
N ASP A 442 7.85 6.65 4.66
CA ASP A 442 8.93 7.56 4.36
C ASP A 442 8.78 8.13 2.95
N GLY A 443 8.48 9.40 2.88
CA GLY A 443 8.22 10.14 1.64
C GLY A 443 6.75 10.40 1.34
N ASN A 444 5.82 9.81 2.08
CA ASN A 444 4.40 10.00 1.81
C ASN A 444 3.52 9.81 3.04
N VAL A 445 2.47 10.62 3.16
CA VAL A 445 1.39 10.45 4.14
C VAL A 445 0.09 10.20 3.38
N TYR A 446 -0.58 9.09 3.71
CA TYR A 446 -1.86 8.72 3.13
C TYR A 446 -3.00 9.27 3.99
N ILE A 447 -3.76 10.19 3.44
CA ILE A 447 -4.95 10.77 4.06
C ILE A 447 -6.16 10.13 3.41
N SER A 448 -6.88 9.32 4.15
CA SER A 448 -8.04 8.61 3.64
C SER A 448 -9.21 8.69 4.62
N ASN A 449 -10.41 8.59 4.09
CA ASN A 449 -11.59 8.52 4.92
C ASN A 449 -11.56 7.26 5.77
N GLY A 450 -11.74 7.42 7.07
CA GLY A 450 -11.76 6.34 8.04
C GLY A 450 -13.06 6.26 8.80
N VAL A 451 -13.03 5.44 9.83
CA VAL A 451 -14.15 5.30 10.76
C VAL A 451 -14.56 6.68 11.29
N GLY A 452 -15.86 6.96 11.24
CA GLY A 452 -16.44 8.21 11.72
C GLY A 452 -16.31 9.41 10.79
N ASN A 453 -15.68 9.26 9.64
CA ASN A 453 -15.57 10.33 8.64
C ASN A 453 -16.53 10.15 7.46
N ILE A 454 -17.15 9.00 7.33
CA ILE A 454 -18.15 8.67 6.31
C ILE A 454 -19.41 8.17 7.00
N ASP A 455 -20.57 8.63 6.57
CA ASP A 455 -21.87 8.17 7.05
C ASP A 455 -22.28 6.82 6.42
N GLU A 456 -23.42 6.29 6.83
CA GLU A 456 -23.95 5.00 6.37
C GLU A 456 -24.26 4.97 4.86
N GLU A 457 -24.42 6.11 4.23
CA GLU A 457 -24.64 6.27 2.79
C GLU A 457 -23.34 6.47 2.01
N GLY A 458 -22.18 6.45 2.68
CA GLY A 458 -20.86 6.66 2.09
C GLY A 458 -20.52 8.13 1.82
N LYS A 459 -21.28 9.07 2.37
CA LYS A 459 -21.03 10.50 2.23
C LYS A 459 -20.05 10.98 3.29
N LEU A 460 -19.11 11.82 2.87
CA LEU A 460 -18.14 12.41 3.78
C LEU A 460 -18.83 13.35 4.79
N MET A 461 -18.49 13.20 6.05
CA MET A 461 -18.88 14.08 7.15
C MET A 461 -17.82 15.17 7.33
N GLU A 462 -18.15 16.39 6.96
CA GLU A 462 -17.20 17.51 6.87
C GLU A 462 -16.47 17.79 8.20
N LEU A 463 -17.20 17.93 9.30
CA LEU A 463 -16.60 18.30 10.59
C LEU A 463 -15.62 17.26 11.14
N PRO A 464 -15.96 15.97 11.23
CA PRO A 464 -15.02 14.94 11.66
C PRO A 464 -13.78 14.84 10.78
N THR A 465 -13.96 14.93 9.48
CA THR A 465 -12.85 14.89 8.51
C THR A 465 -11.93 16.09 8.68
N ARG A 466 -12.47 17.30 8.76
CA ARG A 466 -11.71 18.52 8.95
C ARG A 466 -10.91 18.52 10.26
N LEU A 467 -11.53 18.08 11.35
CA LEU A 467 -10.83 17.94 12.63
C LEU A 467 -9.68 16.94 12.55
N SER A 468 -9.88 15.81 11.86
CA SER A 468 -8.87 14.78 11.69
C SER A 468 -7.68 15.27 10.85
N VAL A 469 -7.95 15.96 9.73
CA VAL A 469 -6.90 16.56 8.87
C VAL A 469 -6.14 17.65 9.62
N LYS A 470 -6.87 18.53 10.31
CA LYS A 470 -6.28 19.60 11.12
C LYS A 470 -5.38 19.05 12.23
N ALA A 471 -5.83 18.01 12.92
CA ALA A 471 -5.04 17.35 13.97
C ALA A 471 -3.75 16.72 13.43
N MET A 472 -3.82 16.10 12.24
CA MET A 472 -2.65 15.57 11.56
C MET A 472 -1.64 16.69 11.27
N PHE A 473 -2.06 17.80 10.68
CA PHE A 473 -1.15 18.93 10.38
C PHE A 473 -0.60 19.58 11.65
N LYS A 474 -1.41 19.72 12.70
CA LYS A 474 -0.94 20.20 14.00
C LYS A 474 0.08 19.24 14.64
N SER A 475 -0.09 17.95 14.47
CA SER A 475 0.91 16.96 14.91
C SER A 475 2.24 17.16 14.16
N ILE A 476 2.20 17.36 12.84
CA ILE A 476 3.38 17.62 12.02
C ILE A 476 4.07 18.93 12.45
N GLU A 477 3.30 19.97 12.75
CA GLU A 477 3.82 21.25 13.23
C GLU A 477 4.58 21.08 14.55
N VAL A 478 3.98 20.41 15.54
CA VAL A 478 4.61 20.12 16.83
C VAL A 478 5.88 19.31 16.66
N ILE A 479 5.82 18.21 15.92
CA ILE A 479 6.98 17.35 15.65
C ILE A 479 8.11 18.17 15.01
N SER A 480 7.79 19.01 14.03
CA SER A 480 8.75 19.83 13.30
C SER A 480 9.45 20.87 14.20
N ARG A 481 8.70 21.42 15.16
CA ARG A 481 9.27 22.35 16.17
C ARG A 481 10.24 21.61 17.10
N TYR A 482 9.86 20.44 17.60
CA TYR A 482 10.77 19.64 18.42
C TYR A 482 11.98 19.12 17.62
N ALA A 483 11.84 18.90 16.34
CA ALA A 483 12.96 18.57 15.46
C ALA A 483 13.86 19.78 15.17
N GLY A 484 13.48 21.00 15.57
CA GLY A 484 14.23 22.22 15.32
C GLY A 484 14.15 22.69 13.86
N LEU A 485 13.08 22.34 13.16
CA LEU A 485 12.79 22.80 11.80
C LEU A 485 11.92 24.06 11.77
N LEU A 486 11.27 24.36 12.87
CA LEU A 486 10.52 25.60 13.16
C LEU A 486 11.11 26.26 14.41
N ASP A 487 11.03 27.59 14.46
CA ASP A 487 11.37 28.38 15.65
C ASP A 487 10.32 28.26 16.74
#